data_3c030d2e369e52309cd36b1d300de978
#
_entry.id   3c030d2e369e52309cd36b1d300de978
#
_cell.length_a   1.000
_cell.length_b   1.000
_cell.length_c   1.000
_cell.angle_alpha   90.00
_cell.angle_beta   90.00
_cell.angle_gamma   90.00
#
_symmetry.space_group_name_H-M   'P 1'
#
loop_
_entity.id
_entity.type
_entity.pdbx_description
1 polymer ?
#
loop_
_entity_poly.entity_id
_entity_poly.type
_entity_poly.pdbx_seq_one_letter_code
_entity_poly.pdbx_strand_id
1 'polypeptide(L)'
;MTGSDAKLTVYIDWNNDGVFDPATEMYFTTVADQATTATIAGIVPPLTSTLNDDIGFRIRLTTDMAMSPEGPAPDGEVEDYEIMVMGFDYGDLADTGDGEGEQNYETVAANGGPSHKIITDENDMVLLKIGASADDEADGQPSADADGDAVGIDDEDGFDPTSVMFVTGESVD
;
A
#
# COMPACT_ATOMS: atom_id res chain seq x y z
N MET A 1 39.56 3.53 -5.19
CA MET A 1 38.86 3.77 -6.46
C MET A 1 38.65 5.26 -6.61
N THR A 2 38.88 5.79 -7.74
CA THR A 2 39.04 7.20 -7.98
C THR A 2 37.74 7.83 -8.44
N GLY A 3 37.09 8.58 -7.56
CA GLY A 3 36.59 9.89 -7.85
C GLY A 3 35.51 10.05 -8.91
N SER A 4 34.51 9.17 -9.00
CA SER A 4 33.29 9.51 -9.72
C SER A 4 32.08 9.17 -8.86
N ASP A 5 31.07 10.02 -8.94
CA ASP A 5 29.76 9.75 -8.33
C ASP A 5 29.16 8.50 -8.97
N ALA A 6 28.34 7.80 -8.19
CA ALA A 6 27.57 6.65 -8.65
C ALA A 6 26.06 6.96 -8.61
N LYS A 7 25.28 6.16 -9.31
CA LYS A 7 23.83 6.16 -9.24
C LYS A 7 23.36 4.93 -8.47
N LEU A 8 22.60 5.15 -7.41
CA LEU A 8 21.84 4.13 -6.73
C LEU A 8 20.42 4.17 -7.27
N THR A 9 19.96 3.07 -7.83
CA THR A 9 18.62 2.95 -8.40
C THR A 9 17.89 1.79 -7.74
N VAL A 10 16.65 2.02 -7.38
CA VAL A 10 15.71 1.01 -6.88
C VAL A 10 14.61 0.86 -7.91
N TYR A 11 14.27 -0.38 -8.21
CA TYR A 11 13.14 -0.77 -9.02
C TYR A 11 12.21 -1.61 -8.17
N ILE A 12 10.91 -1.32 -8.22
CA ILE A 12 9.88 -2.00 -7.44
C ILE A 12 8.74 -2.34 -8.38
N ASP A 13 8.46 -3.63 -8.58
CA ASP A 13 7.39 -4.12 -9.43
C ASP A 13 6.06 -4.02 -8.68
N TRP A 14 5.51 -2.80 -8.62
CA TRP A 14 4.32 -2.53 -7.83
C TRP A 14 3.09 -3.32 -8.25
N ASN A 15 2.95 -3.60 -9.53
CA ASN A 15 1.80 -4.29 -10.09
C ASN A 15 2.02 -5.80 -10.26
N ASN A 16 3.22 -6.30 -9.88
CA ASN A 16 3.63 -7.70 -9.91
C ASN A 16 3.45 -8.35 -11.31
N ASP A 17 3.74 -7.57 -12.38
CA ASP A 17 3.62 -8.06 -13.75
C ASP A 17 4.91 -8.69 -14.30
N GLY A 18 5.98 -8.68 -13.50
CA GLY A 18 7.29 -9.24 -13.84
C GLY A 18 8.16 -8.30 -14.69
N VAL A 19 7.79 -7.03 -14.82
CA VAL A 19 8.51 -6.01 -15.58
C VAL A 19 8.69 -4.75 -14.73
N PHE A 20 9.91 -4.26 -14.60
CA PHE A 20 10.15 -2.95 -13.98
C PHE A 20 9.90 -1.82 -14.98
N ASP A 21 8.80 -1.07 -14.86
CA ASP A 21 8.53 0.11 -15.68
C ASP A 21 9.31 1.33 -15.17
N PRO A 22 10.31 1.85 -15.93
CA PRO A 22 11.10 2.99 -15.46
C PRO A 22 10.30 4.30 -15.27
N ALA A 23 9.09 4.38 -15.78
CA ALA A 23 8.25 5.58 -15.63
C ALA A 23 7.51 5.62 -14.28
N THR A 24 7.19 4.48 -13.71
CA THR A 24 6.35 4.35 -12.51
C THR A 24 6.99 3.60 -11.35
N GLU A 25 8.03 2.80 -11.63
CA GLU A 25 8.62 1.82 -10.71
C GLU A 25 10.11 2.02 -10.46
N MET A 26 10.67 3.14 -10.93
CA MET A 26 12.08 3.46 -10.76
C MET A 26 12.31 4.67 -9.87
N TYR A 27 13.12 4.50 -8.85
CA TYR A 27 13.55 5.54 -7.92
C TYR A 27 15.06 5.58 -7.87
N PHE A 28 15.67 6.76 -7.79
CA PHE A 28 17.12 6.86 -7.76
C PHE A 28 17.64 8.07 -6.99
N THR A 29 18.91 7.98 -6.61
CA THR A 29 19.70 9.09 -6.07
C THR A 29 21.15 9.01 -6.57
N THR A 30 21.83 10.15 -6.56
CA THR A 30 23.28 10.19 -6.81
C THR A 30 24.02 9.92 -5.50
N VAL A 31 24.99 9.03 -5.56
CA VAL A 31 25.88 8.69 -4.45
C VAL A 31 27.23 9.33 -4.72
N ALA A 32 27.61 10.29 -3.90
CA ALA A 32 28.90 10.96 -4.02
C ALA A 32 30.07 9.98 -3.80
N ASP A 33 31.21 10.26 -4.45
CA ASP A 33 32.44 9.48 -4.22
C ASP A 33 32.75 9.36 -2.72
N GLN A 34 33.09 8.16 -2.27
CA GLN A 34 33.39 7.81 -0.86
C GLN A 34 32.20 7.96 0.13
N ALA A 35 31.00 8.23 -0.31
CA ALA A 35 29.83 8.18 0.57
C ALA A 35 29.64 6.75 1.11
N THR A 36 29.29 6.66 2.39
CA THR A 36 29.02 5.39 3.06
C THR A 36 27.53 5.11 3.23
N THR A 37 26.70 6.11 2.92
CA THR A 37 25.23 6.02 2.99
C THR A 37 24.62 6.84 1.85
N ALA A 38 23.47 6.40 1.38
CA ALA A 38 22.63 7.13 0.45
C ALA A 38 21.17 6.95 0.85
N THR A 39 20.33 7.94 0.51
CA THR A 39 18.89 7.89 0.77
C THR A 39 18.15 8.14 -0.53
N ILE A 40 17.20 7.28 -0.84
CA ILE A 40 16.18 7.51 -1.86
C ILE A 40 14.90 7.90 -1.10
N ALA A 41 14.40 9.08 -1.37
CA ALA A 41 13.18 9.59 -0.73
C ALA A 41 12.00 9.53 -1.71
N GLY A 42 10.78 9.59 -1.16
CA GLY A 42 9.56 9.67 -1.98
C GLY A 42 9.13 8.36 -2.62
N ILE A 43 9.58 7.22 -2.09
CA ILE A 43 9.02 5.92 -2.46
C ILE A 43 7.69 5.80 -1.71
N VAL A 44 6.60 5.77 -2.48
CA VAL A 44 5.23 5.58 -1.97
C VAL A 44 4.58 4.54 -2.87
N PRO A 45 4.05 3.45 -2.31
CA PRO A 45 3.29 2.48 -3.08
C PRO A 45 2.11 3.18 -3.78
N PRO A 46 1.93 2.99 -5.09
CA PRO A 46 0.71 3.45 -5.76
C PRO A 46 -0.54 2.73 -5.23
N LEU A 47 -1.70 3.35 -5.35
CA LEU A 47 -2.99 2.73 -5.01
C LEU A 47 -3.31 1.45 -5.84
N THR A 48 -2.59 1.27 -6.94
CA THR A 48 -2.69 0.10 -7.83
C THR A 48 -1.63 -0.96 -7.54
N SER A 49 -0.91 -0.86 -6.42
CA SER A 49 0.08 -1.87 -6.03
C SER A 49 -0.58 -3.22 -5.76
N THR A 50 0.12 -4.29 -6.09
CA THR A 50 -0.26 -5.63 -5.61
C THR A 50 -0.04 -5.68 -4.11
N LEU A 51 -1.09 -6.01 -3.37
CA LEU A 51 -1.10 -6.05 -1.92
C LEU A 51 -1.02 -7.50 -1.41
N ASN A 52 -0.45 -7.68 -0.24
CA ASN A 52 -0.36 -8.95 0.48
C ASN A 52 0.30 -10.11 -0.32
N ASP A 53 1.09 -9.79 -1.34
CA ASP A 53 1.85 -10.73 -2.15
C ASP A 53 3.32 -10.29 -2.23
N ASP A 54 4.20 -11.21 -2.56
CA ASP A 54 5.61 -10.93 -2.76
C ASP A 54 5.83 -10.30 -4.14
N ILE A 55 6.34 -9.06 -4.14
CA ILE A 55 6.66 -8.31 -5.37
C ILE A 55 8.16 -8.16 -5.54
N GLY A 56 8.61 -8.06 -6.80
CA GLY A 56 10.01 -7.92 -7.13
C GLY A 56 10.60 -6.56 -6.71
N PHE A 57 11.76 -6.61 -6.07
CA PHE A 57 12.51 -5.43 -5.63
C PHE A 57 13.97 -5.60 -6.04
N ARG A 58 14.48 -4.66 -6.87
CA ARG A 58 15.86 -4.65 -7.36
C ARG A 58 16.58 -3.38 -7.00
N ILE A 59 17.79 -3.51 -6.48
CA ILE A 59 18.71 -2.40 -6.24
C ILE A 59 19.87 -2.53 -7.20
N ARG A 60 20.27 -1.42 -7.84
CA ARG A 60 21.50 -1.35 -8.64
C ARG A 60 22.33 -0.12 -8.27
N LEU A 61 23.60 -0.33 -8.02
CA LEU A 61 24.58 0.72 -7.79
C LEU A 61 25.64 0.67 -8.90
N THR A 62 25.89 1.78 -9.58
CA THR A 62 26.88 1.82 -10.67
C THR A 62 27.30 3.25 -10.99
N THR A 63 28.47 3.42 -11.63
CA THR A 63 28.87 4.71 -12.21
C THR A 63 28.17 5.01 -13.54
N ASP A 64 27.43 4.06 -14.13
CA ASP A 64 26.61 4.30 -15.32
C ASP A 64 25.31 5.02 -14.96
N MET A 65 25.25 6.31 -15.29
CA MET A 65 24.08 7.15 -14.99
C MET A 65 22.85 6.85 -15.84
N ALA A 66 22.98 6.09 -16.92
CA ALA A 66 21.91 5.70 -17.84
C ALA A 66 21.38 4.28 -17.59
N MET A 67 21.54 3.77 -16.36
CA MET A 67 21.20 2.40 -15.99
C MET A 67 19.74 2.04 -16.27
N SER A 68 19.55 0.88 -16.90
CA SER A 68 18.28 0.16 -17.09
C SER A 68 18.06 -0.83 -15.94
N PRO A 69 16.84 -1.29 -15.67
CA PRO A 69 16.60 -2.40 -14.75
C PRO A 69 17.29 -3.70 -15.17
N GLU A 70 17.53 -3.86 -16.45
CA GLU A 70 18.12 -5.04 -17.07
C GLU A 70 19.48 -4.76 -17.70
N GLY A 71 20.19 -5.84 -18.05
CA GLY A 71 21.45 -5.79 -18.77
C GLY A 71 22.67 -5.54 -17.90
N PRO A 72 23.88 -5.61 -18.49
CA PRO A 72 25.13 -5.47 -17.77
C PRO A 72 25.45 -4.01 -17.44
N ALA A 73 26.14 -3.80 -16.32
CA ALA A 73 26.77 -2.55 -15.95
C ALA A 73 28.30 -2.67 -16.02
N PRO A 74 29.04 -1.57 -16.23
CA PRO A 74 30.49 -1.60 -16.28
C PRO A 74 31.14 -1.84 -14.91
N ASP A 75 30.42 -1.56 -13.83
CA ASP A 75 30.87 -1.67 -12.44
C ASP A 75 29.68 -1.71 -11.48
N GLY A 76 29.97 -1.83 -10.19
CA GLY A 76 28.98 -1.73 -9.11
C GLY A 76 28.41 -3.06 -8.67
N GLU A 77 27.15 -3.05 -8.27
CA GLU A 77 26.47 -4.18 -7.64
C GLU A 77 24.99 -4.20 -8.02
N VAL A 78 24.40 -5.37 -8.02
CA VAL A 78 22.94 -5.60 -8.11
C VAL A 78 22.52 -6.50 -6.97
N GLU A 79 21.40 -6.12 -6.32
CA GLU A 79 20.76 -6.92 -5.28
C GLU A 79 19.28 -7.06 -5.62
N ASP A 80 18.77 -8.28 -5.50
CA ASP A 80 17.36 -8.61 -5.75
C ASP A 80 16.74 -9.15 -4.47
N TYR A 81 15.52 -8.69 -4.21
CA TYR A 81 14.71 -9.08 -3.06
C TYR A 81 13.27 -9.31 -3.50
N GLU A 82 12.54 -10.00 -2.67
CA GLU A 82 11.08 -10.00 -2.67
C GLU A 82 10.62 -9.20 -1.45
N ILE A 83 9.68 -8.30 -1.64
CA ILE A 83 9.08 -7.48 -0.59
C ILE A 83 7.56 -7.58 -0.66
N MET A 84 6.90 -7.38 0.46
CA MET A 84 5.44 -7.39 0.53
C MET A 84 4.94 -5.96 0.82
N VAL A 85 3.95 -5.53 0.05
CA VAL A 85 3.15 -4.34 0.34
C VAL A 85 1.93 -4.81 1.11
N MET A 86 1.75 -4.28 2.31
CA MET A 86 0.66 -4.73 3.18
C MET A 86 -0.58 -3.89 2.94
N GLY A 87 -1.72 -4.57 2.85
CA GLY A 87 -3.03 -3.95 2.80
C GLY A 87 -3.55 -3.53 4.17
N PHE A 88 -4.47 -2.62 4.14
CA PHE A 88 -5.27 -2.17 5.27
C PHE A 88 -6.73 -2.31 4.90
N ASP A 89 -7.53 -2.65 5.86
CA ASP A 89 -8.98 -2.59 5.87
C ASP A 89 -9.39 -1.20 6.38
N TYR A 90 -10.24 -0.52 5.66
CA TYR A 90 -10.83 0.78 5.99
C TYR A 90 -12.33 0.65 6.18
N GLY A 91 -13.01 1.67 6.55
CA GLY A 91 -14.47 1.69 6.61
C GLY A 91 -15.06 2.52 5.48
N ASP A 92 -16.37 2.41 5.26
CA ASP A 92 -17.11 2.98 4.12
C ASP A 92 -18.09 4.08 4.48
N LEU A 93 -18.14 4.49 5.72
CA LEU A 93 -19.05 5.56 6.14
C LEU A 93 -18.78 6.85 5.36
N ALA A 94 -19.83 7.62 5.11
CA ALA A 94 -19.74 8.87 4.37
C ALA A 94 -18.69 9.82 4.95
N ASP A 95 -17.80 10.30 4.08
CA ASP A 95 -16.75 11.28 4.39
C ASP A 95 -16.78 12.39 3.35
N THR A 96 -17.11 13.60 3.77
CA THR A 96 -17.27 14.77 2.89
C THR A 96 -16.14 15.77 3.04
N GLY A 97 -15.15 15.49 3.90
CA GLY A 97 -13.99 16.33 4.14
C GLY A 97 -13.47 16.26 5.57
N ASP A 98 -12.36 16.89 5.83
CA ASP A 98 -11.70 16.91 7.13
C ASP A 98 -12.63 17.49 8.24
N GLY A 99 -12.71 16.80 9.35
CA GLY A 99 -13.51 17.12 10.52
C GLY A 99 -14.86 16.43 10.60
N GLU A 100 -15.28 16.10 11.82
CA GLU A 100 -16.53 15.38 12.10
C GLU A 100 -17.77 16.24 11.85
N GLY A 101 -18.86 15.63 11.40
CA GLY A 101 -20.11 16.30 11.14
C GLY A 101 -21.24 15.35 10.78
N GLU A 102 -22.41 15.91 10.46
CA GLU A 102 -23.54 15.13 9.96
C GLU A 102 -23.17 14.52 8.59
N GLN A 103 -23.20 13.21 8.49
CA GLN A 103 -22.74 12.46 7.31
C GLN A 103 -21.27 12.73 6.94
N ASN A 104 -20.43 12.94 7.94
CA ASN A 104 -19.00 13.12 7.78
C ASN A 104 -18.28 12.42 8.93
N TYR A 105 -17.70 11.24 8.68
CA TYR A 105 -17.21 10.31 9.70
C TYR A 105 -15.69 10.13 9.69
N GLU A 106 -14.96 10.90 8.86
CA GLU A 106 -13.51 10.73 8.69
C GLU A 106 -13.15 9.28 8.33
N THR A 107 -13.47 8.88 7.13
CA THR A 107 -13.29 7.51 6.63
C THR A 107 -12.00 7.36 5.83
N VAL A 108 -11.64 8.35 5.00
CA VAL A 108 -10.41 8.30 4.20
C VAL A 108 -9.18 8.61 5.06
N ALA A 109 -8.04 8.02 4.69
CA ALA A 109 -6.76 8.20 5.41
C ALA A 109 -6.34 9.67 5.53
N ALA A 110 -6.61 10.49 4.50
CA ALA A 110 -6.29 11.92 4.48
C ALA A 110 -7.04 12.71 5.57
N ASN A 111 -8.21 12.25 5.99
CA ASN A 111 -9.06 12.85 7.02
C ASN A 111 -8.91 12.17 8.39
N GLY A 112 -8.00 11.20 8.51
CA GLY A 112 -7.75 10.48 9.76
C GLY A 112 -8.64 9.26 9.98
N GLY A 113 -9.23 8.72 8.93
CA GLY A 113 -10.08 7.55 8.95
C GLY A 113 -9.43 6.34 9.61
N PRO A 114 -10.23 5.49 10.28
CA PRO A 114 -9.73 4.27 10.91
C PRO A 114 -9.23 3.30 9.83
N SER A 115 -8.10 2.67 10.11
CA SER A 115 -7.59 1.59 9.26
C SER A 115 -6.97 0.49 10.10
N HIS A 116 -7.16 -0.73 9.66
CA HIS A 116 -6.66 -1.92 10.32
C HIS A 116 -5.79 -2.71 9.36
N LYS A 117 -4.57 -3.03 9.81
CA LYS A 117 -3.69 -3.90 9.04
C LYS A 117 -4.28 -5.31 8.98
N ILE A 118 -4.47 -5.82 7.79
CA ILE A 118 -4.88 -7.21 7.59
C ILE A 118 -3.68 -8.12 7.90
N ILE A 119 -3.89 -9.09 8.77
CA ILE A 119 -2.90 -10.10 9.12
C ILE A 119 -3.43 -11.46 8.69
N THR A 120 -2.68 -12.14 7.83
CA THR A 120 -3.01 -13.47 7.34
C THR A 120 -2.14 -14.56 7.98
N ASP A 121 -2.56 -15.81 7.85
CA ASP A 121 -1.75 -16.98 8.16
C ASP A 121 -0.92 -17.45 6.94
N GLU A 122 -0.22 -18.58 7.06
CA GLU A 122 0.58 -19.16 5.99
C GLU A 122 -0.21 -19.66 4.75
N ASN A 123 -1.54 -19.58 4.77
CA ASN A 123 -2.43 -19.93 3.67
C ASN A 123 -3.26 -18.72 3.21
N ASP A 124 -2.79 -17.50 3.50
CA ASP A 124 -3.44 -16.22 3.18
C ASP A 124 -4.84 -16.04 3.79
N MET A 125 -5.12 -16.77 4.88
CA MET A 125 -6.38 -16.62 5.59
C MET A 125 -6.30 -15.51 6.64
N VAL A 126 -7.21 -14.55 6.57
CA VAL A 126 -7.30 -13.44 7.54
C VAL A 126 -7.56 -13.98 8.94
N LEU A 127 -6.64 -13.65 9.86
CA LEU A 127 -6.64 -14.20 11.23
C LEU A 127 -7.64 -13.53 12.17
N LEU A 128 -7.94 -12.25 11.95
CA LEU A 128 -8.87 -11.49 12.78
C LEU A 128 -9.80 -10.68 11.90
N LYS A 129 -11.07 -11.01 11.94
CA LYS A 129 -12.13 -10.35 11.16
C LYS A 129 -13.46 -10.46 11.86
N ILE A 130 -14.41 -9.63 11.47
CA ILE A 130 -15.83 -9.73 11.81
C ILE A 130 -16.52 -10.28 10.55
N GLY A 131 -17.34 -11.32 10.69
CA GLY A 131 -18.01 -11.92 9.54
C GLY A 131 -17.20 -12.95 8.77
N ALA A 132 -17.48 -13.10 7.49
CA ALA A 132 -16.91 -14.11 6.62
C ALA A 132 -15.64 -13.62 5.89
N SER A 133 -15.57 -12.34 5.56
CA SER A 133 -14.47 -11.70 4.82
C SER A 133 -13.89 -10.51 5.56
N ALA A 134 -12.77 -10.06 5.12
CA ALA A 134 -12.15 -8.76 5.26
C ALA A 134 -11.12 -8.68 4.13
N ASP A 135 -11.15 -7.62 3.39
CA ASP A 135 -10.23 -7.38 2.27
C ASP A 135 -9.43 -6.09 2.45
N ASP A 136 -8.52 -5.85 1.57
CA ASP A 136 -7.60 -4.74 1.66
C ASP A 136 -7.94 -3.66 0.64
N GLU A 137 -8.00 -2.44 1.14
CA GLU A 137 -8.17 -1.27 0.33
C GLU A 137 -6.95 -0.36 0.38
N ALA A 138 -6.81 0.42 -0.68
CA ALA A 138 -5.78 1.45 -0.77
C ALA A 138 -6.11 2.69 0.08
N ASP A 139 -7.39 2.95 0.32
CA ASP A 139 -7.95 4.04 1.13
C ASP A 139 -9.44 3.75 1.38
N GLY A 140 -10.05 4.41 2.37
CA GLY A 140 -11.49 4.31 2.62
C GLY A 140 -12.31 4.69 1.39
N GLN A 141 -13.43 4.03 1.19
CA GLN A 141 -14.31 4.17 0.03
C GLN A 141 -15.69 4.74 0.43
N PRO A 142 -15.73 5.98 0.95
CA PRO A 142 -16.92 6.51 1.61
C PRO A 142 -18.12 6.58 0.68
N SER A 143 -19.25 6.06 1.14
CA SER A 143 -20.53 6.15 0.47
C SER A 143 -21.65 6.59 1.43
N ALA A 144 -22.78 7.00 0.89
CA ALA A 144 -23.91 7.45 1.70
C ALA A 144 -24.58 6.30 2.49
N ASP A 145 -24.45 5.09 1.99
CA ASP A 145 -25.11 3.89 2.52
C ASP A 145 -24.10 2.91 3.15
N ALA A 146 -22.81 3.30 3.26
CA ALA A 146 -21.68 2.49 3.73
C ALA A 146 -21.57 1.17 2.92
N ASP A 147 -21.50 1.29 1.60
CA ASP A 147 -21.40 0.20 0.63
C ASP A 147 -20.42 0.57 -0.50
N GLY A 148 -19.41 1.39 -0.18
CA GLY A 148 -18.52 1.97 -1.18
C GLY A 148 -17.68 0.96 -1.94
N ASP A 149 -17.32 -0.15 -1.33
CA ASP A 149 -16.54 -1.24 -1.89
C ASP A 149 -17.34 -2.45 -2.35
N ALA A 150 -18.67 -2.42 -2.20
CA ALA A 150 -19.59 -3.52 -2.55
C ALA A 150 -19.50 -4.01 -4.03
N VAL A 151 -18.62 -3.42 -4.86
CA VAL A 151 -18.29 -3.88 -6.23
C VAL A 151 -17.13 -4.87 -6.21
N GLY A 152 -17.03 -5.73 -5.25
CA GLY A 152 -15.97 -6.70 -5.11
C GLY A 152 -16.30 -7.72 -4.04
N ILE A 153 -15.62 -7.64 -2.96
CA ILE A 153 -15.93 -8.31 -1.71
C ILE A 153 -16.57 -7.25 -0.83
N ASP A 154 -17.84 -7.47 -0.47
CA ASP A 154 -18.53 -6.70 0.56
C ASP A 154 -18.14 -7.35 1.88
N ASP A 155 -17.32 -6.69 2.68
CA ASP A 155 -16.84 -7.20 3.96
C ASP A 155 -17.61 -6.67 5.18
N GLU A 156 -18.58 -5.75 5.00
CA GLU A 156 -19.60 -5.37 5.98
C GLU A 156 -20.61 -6.50 6.26
N ASP A 157 -20.15 -7.75 6.26
CA ASP A 157 -20.97 -8.95 6.41
C ASP A 157 -21.07 -9.47 7.85
N GLY A 158 -20.33 -8.86 8.76
CA GLY A 158 -20.22 -9.31 10.16
C GLY A 158 -21.43 -8.97 11.04
N PHE A 159 -22.26 -8.02 10.62
CA PHE A 159 -23.39 -7.53 11.38
C PHE A 159 -24.56 -7.14 10.47
N ASP A 160 -25.76 -7.66 10.74
CA ASP A 160 -26.98 -7.26 10.03
C ASP A 160 -27.66 -6.07 10.74
N PRO A 161 -27.46 -4.83 10.26
CA PRO A 161 -28.03 -3.65 10.89
C PRO A 161 -29.56 -3.60 10.82
N THR A 162 -30.17 -4.34 9.90
CA THR A 162 -31.64 -4.41 9.78
C THR A 162 -32.29 -5.22 10.88
N SER A 163 -31.53 -6.06 11.59
CA SER A 163 -31.98 -6.89 12.69
C SER A 163 -32.01 -6.17 14.04
N VAL A 164 -31.42 -4.96 14.12
CA VAL A 164 -31.29 -4.19 15.37
C VAL A 164 -32.03 -2.88 15.29
N MET A 165 -32.83 -2.61 16.30
CA MET A 165 -33.55 -1.35 16.49
C MET A 165 -33.16 -0.74 17.84
N PHE A 166 -32.57 0.45 17.81
CA PHE A 166 -32.27 1.21 19.02
C PHE A 166 -33.49 2.06 19.42
N VAL A 167 -33.95 1.93 20.65
CA VAL A 167 -35.01 2.75 21.20
C VAL A 167 -34.42 3.71 22.25
N THR A 168 -34.73 4.99 22.12
CA THR A 168 -34.19 6.01 23.05
C THR A 168 -34.53 5.69 24.51
N GLY A 169 -33.50 5.51 25.34
CA GLY A 169 -33.66 5.22 26.77
C GLY A 169 -33.80 3.74 27.13
N GLU A 170 -33.72 2.84 26.16
CA GLU A 170 -33.69 1.40 26.39
C GLU A 170 -32.36 0.78 26.00
N SER A 171 -31.96 -0.29 26.67
CA SER A 171 -30.80 -1.10 26.30
C SER A 171 -31.22 -2.18 25.33
N VAL A 172 -30.39 -2.46 24.33
CA VAL A 172 -30.51 -3.67 23.50
C VAL A 172 -29.61 -4.75 24.11
N ASP A 173 -30.18 -5.97 24.24
CA ASP A 173 -29.48 -7.14 24.78
C ASP A 173 -28.92 -7.99 23.63
#